data_d3e83fceefc2703fd706bb19b07f632b
#
_entry.id   d3e83fceefc2703fd706bb19b07f632b
#
_cell.length_a   1.000
_cell.length_b   1.000
_cell.length_c   1.000
_cell.angle_alpha   90.00
_cell.angle_beta   90.00
_cell.angle_gamma   90.00
#
_symmetry.space_group_name_H-M   'P 1'
#
loop_
_entity.id
_entity.type
_entity.pdbx_description
1 polymer ?
#
loop_
_entity_poly.entity_id
_entity_poly.type
_entity_poly.pdbx_seq_one_letter_code
_entity_poly.pdbx_strand_id
1 'polypeptide(L)'
;MRELDGKGSKRLSKFNELIAGVRKAVPDMVIQVGGSISFAPENDGAAAKWLSDDTRHMLAELDPKPDQVTVTVNTTQMNVVEQMEIADLAGTSLAEPANYQAYREMTVPSSPSWVEEHVRRLSAAGIQSAFQFYNINSYETVERLIRRGIYKGPL
;
A
#
# COMPACT_ATOMS: atom_id res chain seq x y z
N MET A 1 -0.85 7.31 6.08
CA MET A 1 -1.59 8.55 6.39
C MET A 1 -2.72 8.24 7.36
N ARG A 2 -3.07 9.18 8.26
CA ARG A 2 -4.09 8.96 9.30
C ARG A 2 -5.14 10.06 9.29
N GLU A 3 -6.37 9.73 9.66
CA GLU A 3 -7.42 10.68 10.00
C GLU A 3 -7.18 11.27 11.40
N LEU A 4 -7.96 12.29 11.79
CA LEU A 4 -7.82 12.93 13.11
C LEU A 4 -8.10 11.98 14.28
N ASP A 5 -8.89 10.95 14.05
CA ASP A 5 -9.19 9.90 15.04
C ASP A 5 -8.11 8.80 15.11
N GLY A 6 -7.02 8.95 14.35
CA GLY A 6 -5.91 8.00 14.30
C GLY A 6 -6.10 6.85 13.31
N LYS A 7 -7.28 6.66 12.74
CA LYS A 7 -7.54 5.60 11.74
C LYS A 7 -6.82 5.90 10.42
N GLY A 8 -6.49 4.87 9.65
CA GLY A 8 -5.89 5.03 8.33
C GLY A 8 -6.84 5.76 7.37
N SER A 9 -6.28 6.69 6.57
CA SER A 9 -7.06 7.43 5.57
C SER A 9 -7.16 6.66 4.26
N LYS A 10 -8.35 6.71 3.66
CA LYS A 10 -8.65 6.23 2.30
C LYS A 10 -8.90 7.39 1.33
N ARG A 11 -8.88 8.61 1.82
CA ARG A 11 -9.27 9.79 1.03
C ARG A 11 -8.16 10.24 0.11
N LEU A 12 -8.41 10.17 -1.20
CA LEU A 12 -7.51 10.67 -2.23
C LEU A 12 -7.14 12.15 -1.99
N SER A 13 -8.12 12.98 -1.62
CA SER A 13 -7.91 14.39 -1.31
C SER A 13 -6.87 14.63 -0.22
N LYS A 14 -6.88 13.79 0.82
CA LYS A 14 -5.91 13.93 1.92
C LYS A 14 -4.50 13.51 1.51
N PHE A 15 -4.36 12.52 0.65
CA PHE A 15 -3.08 12.18 0.06
C PHE A 15 -2.55 13.31 -0.82
N ASN A 16 -3.41 13.89 -1.66
CA ASN A 16 -3.06 15.01 -2.53
C ASN A 16 -2.62 16.24 -1.72
N GLU A 17 -3.36 16.59 -0.66
CA GLU A 17 -3.00 17.69 0.24
C GLU A 17 -1.60 17.48 0.87
N LEU A 18 -1.34 16.26 1.37
CA LEU A 18 -0.03 15.96 1.96
C LEU A 18 1.10 16.05 0.94
N ILE A 19 0.92 15.44 -0.24
CA ILE A 19 1.96 15.47 -1.29
C ILE A 19 2.22 16.92 -1.74
N ALA A 20 1.17 17.72 -1.92
CA ALA A 20 1.29 19.13 -2.26
C ALA A 20 2.06 19.91 -1.18
N GLY A 21 1.76 19.67 0.10
CA GLY A 21 2.47 20.27 1.23
C GLY A 21 3.96 19.91 1.26
N VAL A 22 4.28 18.62 1.08
CA VAL A 22 5.67 18.14 1.04
C VAL A 22 6.40 18.74 -0.18
N ARG A 23 5.78 18.70 -1.36
CA ARG A 23 6.38 19.24 -2.58
C ARG A 23 6.65 20.75 -2.49
N LYS A 24 5.77 21.50 -1.82
CA LYS A 24 5.96 22.92 -1.55
C LYS A 24 7.12 23.17 -0.57
N ALA A 25 7.24 22.33 0.48
CA ALA A 25 8.27 22.53 1.50
C ALA A 25 9.66 22.08 1.05
N VAL A 26 9.72 21.02 0.25
CA VAL A 26 10.98 20.38 -0.22
C VAL A 26 10.82 19.95 -1.68
N PRO A 27 10.87 20.89 -2.63
CA PRO A 27 10.50 20.67 -4.03
C PRO A 27 11.35 19.61 -4.73
N ASP A 28 12.61 19.45 -4.36
CA ASP A 28 13.56 18.54 -4.99
C ASP A 28 13.60 17.14 -4.34
N MET A 29 12.76 16.92 -3.32
CA MET A 29 12.71 15.62 -2.64
C MET A 29 11.96 14.60 -3.49
N VAL A 30 12.53 13.40 -3.62
CA VAL A 30 11.83 12.24 -4.19
C VAL A 30 10.73 11.79 -3.22
N ILE A 31 9.49 11.78 -3.69
CA ILE A 31 8.33 11.39 -2.91
C ILE A 31 7.89 9.99 -3.33
N GLN A 32 7.96 9.04 -2.40
CA GLN A 32 7.42 7.70 -2.59
C GLN A 32 6.20 7.49 -1.70
N VAL A 33 5.12 6.97 -2.27
CA VAL A 33 3.91 6.60 -1.54
C VAL A 33 3.85 5.09 -1.37
N GLY A 34 3.60 4.63 -0.15
CA GLY A 34 3.48 3.20 0.15
C GLY A 34 2.24 2.58 -0.50
N GLY A 35 2.38 1.39 -1.07
CA GLY A 35 1.30 0.68 -1.76
C GLY A 35 0.31 -0.05 -0.83
N SER A 36 0.71 -0.32 0.40
CA SER A 36 -0.14 -0.94 1.43
C SER A 36 -0.72 0.14 2.32
N ILE A 37 -1.78 0.79 1.86
CA ILE A 37 -2.12 2.09 2.40
C ILE A 37 -2.81 2.03 3.75
N SER A 38 -3.49 1.03 4.15
CA SER A 38 -3.97 0.96 5.53
C SER A 38 -4.81 -0.27 5.86
N PHE A 39 -4.80 -0.59 7.13
CA PHE A 39 -5.73 -1.48 7.81
C PHE A 39 -7.01 -0.77 8.27
N ALA A 40 -7.33 0.37 7.72
CA ALA A 40 -8.54 1.04 8.10
C ALA A 40 -9.75 0.19 7.73
N PRO A 41 -10.74 0.07 8.61
CA PRO A 41 -12.00 -0.51 8.25
C PRO A 41 -12.63 0.29 7.09
N GLU A 42 -13.35 -0.40 6.20
CA GLU A 42 -14.01 0.26 5.08
C GLU A 42 -15.15 1.19 5.52
N ASN A 43 -15.71 0.92 6.69
CA ASN A 43 -16.74 1.73 7.32
C ASN A 43 -16.73 1.56 8.85
N ASP A 44 -17.47 2.36 9.56
CA ASP A 44 -17.64 2.23 11.00
C ASP A 44 -18.30 0.89 11.33
N GLY A 45 -17.66 0.15 12.22
CA GLY A 45 -18.11 -1.18 12.63
C GLY A 45 -17.63 -2.34 11.76
N ALA A 46 -16.95 -2.10 10.64
CA ALA A 46 -16.30 -3.16 9.87
C ALA A 46 -14.98 -3.58 10.54
N ALA A 47 -14.63 -4.85 10.41
CA ALA A 47 -13.32 -5.34 10.82
C ALA A 47 -12.21 -4.63 10.03
N ALA A 48 -11.05 -4.42 10.67
CA ALA A 48 -9.87 -3.92 9.98
C ALA A 48 -9.49 -4.92 8.87
N LYS A 49 -9.42 -4.44 7.64
CA LYS A 49 -8.99 -5.21 6.48
C LYS A 49 -8.26 -4.32 5.49
N TRP A 50 -7.52 -4.94 4.59
CA TRP A 50 -6.91 -4.22 3.50
C TRP A 50 -7.96 -3.56 2.62
N LEU A 51 -7.56 -2.44 2.03
CA LEU A 51 -8.38 -1.77 1.03
C LEU A 51 -8.65 -2.72 -0.14
N SER A 52 -9.82 -2.56 -0.76
CA SER A 52 -10.16 -3.24 -2.00
C SER A 52 -9.14 -2.93 -3.09
N ASP A 53 -9.08 -3.76 -4.11
CA ASP A 53 -8.17 -3.56 -5.25
C ASP A 53 -8.37 -2.20 -5.90
N ASP A 54 -9.61 -1.78 -6.09
CA ASP A 54 -9.93 -0.46 -6.66
C ASP A 54 -9.40 0.68 -5.82
N THR A 55 -9.52 0.61 -4.49
CA THR A 55 -9.00 1.64 -3.59
C THR A 55 -7.46 1.70 -3.65
N ARG A 56 -6.79 0.57 -3.80
CA ARG A 56 -5.32 0.56 -3.95
C ARG A 56 -4.90 1.14 -5.31
N HIS A 57 -5.70 0.97 -6.36
CA HIS A 57 -5.46 1.57 -7.66
C HIS A 57 -5.56 3.10 -7.66
N MET A 58 -6.24 3.71 -6.67
CA MET A 58 -6.33 5.17 -6.54
C MET A 58 -4.97 5.87 -6.47
N LEU A 59 -3.90 5.15 -6.13
CA LEU A 59 -2.56 5.71 -6.09
C LEU A 59 -2.05 6.21 -7.46
N ALA A 60 -2.63 5.72 -8.54
CA ALA A 60 -2.37 6.22 -9.88
C ALA A 60 -3.11 7.54 -10.19
N GLU A 61 -4.05 7.95 -9.34
CA GLU A 61 -4.89 9.14 -9.48
C GLU A 61 -4.40 10.31 -8.61
N LEU A 62 -3.29 10.14 -7.89
CA LEU A 62 -2.73 11.18 -7.02
C LEU A 62 -2.34 12.44 -7.81
N ASP A 63 -2.72 13.61 -7.28
CA ASP A 63 -2.40 14.91 -7.83
C ASP A 63 -2.14 15.95 -6.71
N PRO A 64 -0.91 16.53 -6.57
CA PRO A 64 0.24 16.28 -7.44
C PRO A 64 0.77 14.85 -7.37
N LYS A 65 1.35 14.39 -8.47
CA LYS A 65 1.86 13.02 -8.57
C LYS A 65 3.09 12.81 -7.67
N PRO A 66 3.19 11.68 -6.97
CA PRO A 66 4.46 11.25 -6.38
C PRO A 66 5.44 10.81 -7.48
N ASP A 67 6.71 10.73 -7.15
CA ASP A 67 7.71 10.20 -8.08
C ASP A 67 7.59 8.68 -8.19
N GLN A 68 7.26 8.02 -7.08
CA GLN A 68 7.16 6.57 -7.00
C GLN A 68 5.98 6.11 -6.16
N VAL A 69 5.46 4.93 -6.49
CA VAL A 69 4.50 4.19 -5.68
C VAL A 69 5.01 2.78 -5.45
N THR A 70 4.95 2.32 -4.19
CA THR A 70 5.32 0.95 -3.85
C THR A 70 4.29 -0.03 -4.41
N VAL A 71 4.78 -1.03 -5.13
CA VAL A 71 3.98 -2.14 -5.65
C VAL A 71 4.42 -3.43 -4.97
N THR A 72 3.60 -3.95 -4.08
CA THR A 72 3.80 -5.26 -3.48
C THR A 72 3.56 -6.33 -4.55
N VAL A 73 4.58 -7.14 -4.81
CA VAL A 73 4.52 -8.19 -5.83
C VAL A 73 4.18 -9.53 -5.19
N ASN A 74 3.14 -10.16 -5.70
CA ASN A 74 2.52 -11.38 -5.19
C ASN A 74 1.80 -11.19 -3.85
N THR A 75 0.79 -12.03 -3.62
CA THR A 75 0.10 -12.07 -2.34
C THR A 75 1.06 -12.47 -1.23
N THR A 76 1.06 -11.73 -0.15
CA THR A 76 1.92 -11.98 0.99
C THR A 76 1.13 -11.91 2.30
N GLN A 77 1.64 -12.58 3.31
CA GLN A 77 1.15 -12.49 4.67
C GLN A 77 2.03 -11.53 5.46
N MET A 78 1.40 -10.73 6.31
CA MET A 78 2.13 -9.87 7.24
C MET A 78 1.98 -10.38 8.66
N ASN A 79 3.05 -10.92 9.20
CA ASN A 79 3.12 -11.42 10.58
C ASN A 79 3.44 -10.30 11.56
N VAL A 80 2.52 -9.35 11.73
CA VAL A 80 2.75 -8.23 12.65
C VAL A 80 2.63 -8.68 14.09
N VAL A 81 1.65 -9.54 14.40
CA VAL A 81 1.33 -9.90 15.79
C VAL A 81 2.05 -11.13 16.30
N GLU A 82 2.59 -11.99 15.44
CA GLU A 82 3.30 -13.20 15.88
C GLU A 82 4.65 -12.92 16.57
N GLN A 83 5.17 -11.72 16.39
CA GLN A 83 6.42 -11.28 17.01
C GLN A 83 6.20 -10.49 18.30
N MET A 84 4.94 -10.33 18.72
CA MET A 84 4.57 -9.56 19.91
C MET A 84 4.18 -10.49 21.04
N GLU A 85 4.70 -10.22 22.23
CA GLU A 85 4.21 -10.83 23.45
C GLU A 85 2.90 -10.17 23.90
N ILE A 86 2.03 -10.93 24.58
CA ILE A 86 0.75 -10.41 25.07
C ILE A 86 0.93 -9.15 25.93
N ALA A 87 2.02 -9.08 26.68
CA ALA A 87 2.34 -7.92 27.52
C ALA A 87 2.56 -6.64 26.68
N ASP A 88 3.04 -6.76 25.44
CA ASP A 88 3.30 -5.63 24.55
C ASP A 88 2.00 -5.02 24.00
N LEU A 89 0.90 -5.75 24.09
CA LEU A 89 -0.38 -5.33 23.56
C LEU A 89 -1.12 -4.38 24.52
N ALA A 90 -0.76 -4.37 25.80
CA ALA A 90 -1.45 -3.60 26.80
C ALA A 90 -1.49 -2.09 26.45
N GLY A 91 -2.67 -1.50 26.49
CA GLY A 91 -2.86 -0.08 26.17
C GLY A 91 -2.84 0.25 24.66
N THR A 92 -2.75 -0.76 23.79
CA THR A 92 -2.82 -0.57 22.34
C THR A 92 -4.15 -1.07 21.76
N SER A 93 -4.47 -0.68 20.53
CA SER A 93 -5.65 -1.20 19.82
C SER A 93 -5.58 -2.70 19.54
N LEU A 94 -4.40 -3.30 19.59
CA LEU A 94 -4.21 -4.75 19.43
C LEU A 94 -4.60 -5.56 20.67
N ALA A 95 -4.80 -4.90 21.83
CA ALA A 95 -5.37 -5.56 23.00
C ALA A 95 -6.83 -5.99 22.77
N GLU A 96 -7.51 -5.38 21.81
CA GLU A 96 -8.86 -5.79 21.41
C GLU A 96 -8.81 -7.07 20.59
N PRO A 97 -9.49 -8.17 21.03
CA PRO A 97 -9.38 -9.48 20.38
C PRO A 97 -9.73 -9.48 18.89
N ALA A 98 -10.72 -8.67 18.50
CA ALA A 98 -11.13 -8.55 17.09
C ALA A 98 -10.02 -7.94 16.22
N ASN A 99 -9.32 -6.93 16.73
CA ASN A 99 -8.21 -6.31 16.02
C ASN A 99 -7.01 -7.27 15.93
N TYR A 100 -6.70 -7.94 17.04
CA TYR A 100 -5.64 -8.94 17.06
C TYR A 100 -5.87 -10.05 16.04
N GLN A 101 -7.09 -10.60 16.01
CA GLN A 101 -7.45 -11.67 15.06
C GLN A 101 -7.39 -11.18 13.60
N ALA A 102 -7.85 -9.96 13.34
CA ALA A 102 -7.76 -9.38 11.98
C ALA A 102 -6.31 -9.31 11.48
N TYR A 103 -5.36 -8.96 12.36
CA TYR A 103 -3.94 -8.94 12.00
C TYR A 103 -3.35 -10.34 11.81
N ARG A 104 -3.81 -11.34 12.57
CA ARG A 104 -3.37 -12.73 12.40
C ARG A 104 -3.79 -13.35 11.07
N GLU A 105 -4.94 -12.94 10.56
CA GLU A 105 -5.51 -13.45 9.32
C GLU A 105 -5.15 -12.60 8.10
N MET A 106 -4.38 -11.53 8.32
CA MET A 106 -4.14 -10.55 7.30
C MET A 106 -3.22 -11.04 6.19
N THR A 107 -3.71 -10.90 4.97
CA THR A 107 -2.91 -11.06 3.76
C THR A 107 -2.96 -9.77 2.94
N VAL A 108 -1.89 -9.47 2.20
CA VAL A 108 -1.89 -8.44 1.17
C VAL A 108 -2.15 -9.11 -0.16
N PRO A 109 -3.39 -9.06 -0.69
CA PRO A 109 -3.70 -9.69 -1.94
C PRO A 109 -3.10 -8.88 -3.10
N SER A 110 -2.13 -9.46 -3.79
CA SER A 110 -1.51 -8.88 -4.98
C SER A 110 -1.40 -9.97 -6.04
N SER A 111 -2.55 -10.31 -6.61
CA SER A 111 -2.61 -11.30 -7.69
C SER A 111 -1.84 -10.82 -8.92
N PRO A 112 -1.38 -11.71 -9.80
CA PRO A 112 -0.68 -11.31 -11.03
C PRO A 112 -1.47 -10.31 -11.88
N SER A 113 -2.78 -10.48 -11.99
CA SER A 113 -3.65 -9.55 -12.74
C SER A 113 -3.75 -8.18 -12.07
N TRP A 114 -3.84 -8.15 -10.74
CA TRP A 114 -3.85 -6.90 -9.99
C TRP A 114 -2.53 -6.15 -10.16
N VAL A 115 -1.40 -6.83 -10.03
CA VAL A 115 -0.07 -6.22 -10.21
C VAL A 115 0.09 -5.66 -11.62
N GLU A 116 -0.30 -6.43 -12.64
CA GLU A 116 -0.27 -5.99 -14.04
C GLU A 116 -1.08 -4.71 -14.25
N GLU A 117 -2.32 -4.70 -13.79
CA GLU A 117 -3.21 -3.54 -13.93
C GLU A 117 -2.67 -2.33 -13.16
N HIS A 118 -2.19 -2.52 -11.94
CA HIS A 118 -1.65 -1.43 -11.14
C HIS A 118 -0.42 -0.80 -11.79
N VAL A 119 0.50 -1.62 -12.27
CA VAL A 119 1.69 -1.14 -13.01
C VAL A 119 1.30 -0.38 -14.27
N ARG A 120 0.28 -0.85 -15.02
CA ARG A 120 -0.22 -0.13 -16.20
C ARG A 120 -0.77 1.25 -15.83
N ARG A 121 -1.58 1.35 -14.78
CA ARG A 121 -2.15 2.63 -14.31
C ARG A 121 -1.06 3.60 -13.86
N LEU A 122 -0.11 3.13 -13.05
CA LEU A 122 1.02 3.95 -12.61
C LEU A 122 1.85 4.44 -13.81
N SER A 123 2.17 3.57 -14.74
CA SER A 123 2.92 3.93 -15.96
C SER A 123 2.17 4.95 -16.80
N ALA A 124 0.85 4.77 -17.00
CA ALA A 124 0.01 5.73 -17.72
C ALA A 124 -0.06 7.10 -17.03
N ALA A 125 0.00 7.12 -15.69
CA ALA A 125 0.07 8.32 -14.89
C ALA A 125 1.47 8.97 -14.87
N GLY A 126 2.51 8.30 -15.39
CA GLY A 126 3.91 8.76 -15.31
C GLY A 126 4.53 8.61 -13.94
N ILE A 127 4.03 7.67 -13.13
CA ILE A 127 4.52 7.36 -11.78
C ILE A 127 5.36 6.09 -11.86
N GLN A 128 6.56 6.11 -11.28
CA GLN A 128 7.42 4.94 -11.25
C GLN A 128 6.92 3.90 -10.25
N SER A 129 6.86 2.64 -10.67
CA SER A 129 6.61 1.51 -9.77
C SER A 129 7.88 1.16 -8.99
N ALA A 130 7.80 1.19 -7.66
CA ALA A 130 8.85 0.72 -6.76
C ALA A 130 8.45 -0.67 -6.24
N PHE A 131 9.00 -1.73 -6.81
CA PHE A 131 8.62 -3.10 -6.47
C PHE A 131 9.11 -3.52 -5.10
N GLN A 132 8.21 -4.09 -4.31
CA GLN A 132 8.51 -4.64 -2.99
C GLN A 132 8.37 -6.16 -3.02
N PHE A 133 9.47 -6.84 -2.72
CA PHE A 133 9.60 -8.30 -2.78
C PHE A 133 9.56 -8.90 -1.36
N TYR A 134 8.65 -9.83 -1.14
CA TYR A 134 8.56 -10.60 0.11
C TYR A 134 9.04 -12.04 -0.04
N ASN A 135 9.17 -12.51 -1.27
CA ASN A 135 9.66 -13.85 -1.58
C ASN A 135 10.38 -13.87 -2.93
N ILE A 136 11.16 -14.93 -3.16
CA ILE A 136 11.98 -15.05 -4.37
C ILE A 136 11.15 -15.14 -5.66
N ASN A 137 9.96 -15.72 -5.60
CA ASN A 137 9.10 -15.88 -6.78
C ASN A 137 8.60 -14.53 -7.31
N SER A 138 8.69 -13.47 -6.52
CA SER A 138 8.31 -12.12 -6.93
C SER A 138 9.19 -11.59 -8.07
N TYR A 139 10.46 -12.02 -8.14
CA TYR A 139 11.36 -11.65 -9.24
C TYR A 139 10.86 -12.15 -10.59
N GLU A 140 10.36 -13.40 -10.65
CA GLU A 140 9.79 -13.95 -11.87
C GLU A 140 8.57 -13.16 -12.35
N THR A 141 7.76 -12.65 -11.42
CA THR A 141 6.60 -11.83 -11.76
C THR A 141 7.05 -10.53 -12.43
N VAL A 142 8.03 -9.82 -11.86
CA VAL A 142 8.55 -8.58 -12.42
C VAL A 142 9.24 -8.84 -13.77
N GLU A 143 10.02 -9.90 -13.88
CA GLU A 143 10.66 -10.30 -15.13
C GLU A 143 9.63 -10.51 -16.24
N ARG A 144 8.51 -11.18 -15.94
CA ARG A 144 7.41 -11.34 -16.89
C ARG A 144 6.76 -10.01 -17.31
N LEU A 145 6.61 -9.06 -16.38
CA LEU A 145 6.11 -7.72 -16.72
C LEU A 145 7.04 -6.99 -17.68
N ILE A 146 8.35 -7.09 -17.46
CA ILE A 146 9.38 -6.51 -18.35
C ILE A 146 9.33 -7.18 -19.72
N ARG A 147 9.39 -8.51 -19.77
CA ARG A 147 9.39 -9.30 -21.01
C ARG A 147 8.15 -9.04 -21.85
N ARG A 148 7.00 -8.82 -21.22
CA ARG A 148 5.73 -8.48 -21.89
C ARG A 148 5.61 -6.99 -22.24
N GLY A 149 6.61 -6.16 -21.92
CA GLY A 149 6.61 -4.73 -22.19
C GLY A 149 5.60 -3.92 -21.36
N ILE A 150 5.10 -4.50 -20.27
CA ILE A 150 4.16 -3.84 -19.36
C ILE A 150 4.91 -2.87 -18.45
N TYR A 151 6.10 -3.26 -17.99
CA TYR A 151 7.01 -2.40 -17.25
C TYR A 151 8.25 -2.10 -18.08
N LYS A 152 8.61 -0.82 -18.18
CA LYS A 152 9.75 -0.32 -18.98
C LYS A 152 10.68 0.59 -18.20
N GLY A 153 10.38 0.82 -16.93
CA GLY A 153 11.16 1.70 -16.08
C GLY A 153 12.42 1.03 -15.54
N PRO A 154 13.24 1.79 -14.81
CA PRO A 154 14.39 1.22 -14.09
C PRO A 154 13.92 0.30 -12.97
N LEU A 155 14.76 -0.67 -12.64
CA LEU A 155 14.61 -1.56 -11.47
C LEU A 155 15.35 -0.98 -10.29
#